data_e6ea03eaf297ee80bfeb5b168fb51673
#
_entry.id   e6ea03eaf297ee80bfeb5b168fb51673
#
_cell.length_a   1.000
_cell.length_b   1.000
_cell.length_c   1.000
_cell.angle_alpha   90.00
_cell.angle_beta   90.00
_cell.angle_gamma   90.00
#
_symmetry.space_group_name_H-M   'P 1'
#
loop_
_entity.id
_entity.type
_entity.pdbx_description
1 polymer ?
#
loop_
_entity_poly.entity_id
_entity_poly.type
_entity_poly.pdbx_seq_one_letter_code
_entity_poly.pdbx_strand_id
1 'polypeptide(L)'
;MDNKRIYDNYAFISYKREDEKWAEWLQRKLEGYKLPTILKKTNPSLPRHLRPIFRDKTDLGGGILSDELEKQLQNSEFLIVICSPHASRSEWVNKEIQVFIDEGRLGNIIPFIVEGLPHAGSAVEECFP
;
A
#
# COMPACT_ATOMS: atom_id res chain seq x y z
N MET A 1 -17.41 -17.15 -16.77
CA MET A 1 -16.35 -16.98 -15.80
C MET A 1 -16.52 -15.73 -14.95
N ASP A 2 -16.41 -15.92 -13.70
CA ASP A 2 -16.63 -14.86 -12.74
C ASP A 2 -15.37 -13.98 -12.63
N ASN A 3 -15.51 -12.68 -12.91
CA ASN A 3 -14.40 -11.75 -12.82
C ASN A 3 -14.38 -11.00 -11.49
N LYS A 4 -15.05 -11.54 -10.49
CA LYS A 4 -15.04 -10.94 -9.16
C LYS A 4 -13.65 -10.93 -8.58
N ARG A 5 -13.28 -9.78 -8.00
CA ARG A 5 -12.07 -9.73 -7.22
C ARG A 5 -12.25 -10.54 -5.94
N ILE A 6 -11.17 -11.22 -5.55
CA ILE A 6 -11.13 -11.94 -4.28
C ILE A 6 -11.07 -10.95 -3.12
N TYR A 7 -10.51 -9.76 -3.36
CA TYR A 7 -10.29 -8.74 -2.35
C TYR A 7 -11.22 -7.56 -2.55
N ASP A 8 -11.71 -6.98 -1.44
CA ASP A 8 -12.58 -5.81 -1.50
C ASP A 8 -11.85 -4.56 -1.94
N ASN A 9 -10.57 -4.43 -1.54
CA ASN A 9 -9.75 -3.27 -1.90
C ASN A 9 -8.73 -3.68 -2.95
N TYR A 10 -8.47 -2.79 -3.89
CA TYR A 10 -7.41 -3.02 -4.87
C TYR A 10 -6.04 -2.91 -4.20
N ALA A 11 -5.88 -1.95 -3.31
CA ALA A 11 -4.63 -1.78 -2.58
C ALA A 11 -4.88 -1.12 -1.23
N PHE A 12 -3.93 -1.31 -0.34
CA PHE A 12 -3.85 -0.66 0.96
C PHE A 12 -2.58 0.17 0.96
N ILE A 13 -2.68 1.46 1.29
CA ILE A 13 -1.51 2.34 1.36
C ILE A 13 -1.03 2.40 2.81
N SER A 14 0.17 1.90 3.05
CA SER A 14 0.84 1.94 4.34
C SER A 14 1.79 3.14 4.36
N TYR A 15 1.68 3.98 5.38
CA TYR A 15 2.48 5.20 5.43
C TYR A 15 2.61 5.70 6.86
N LYS A 16 3.65 6.50 7.09
CA LYS A 16 3.83 7.22 8.34
C LYS A 16 3.11 8.56 8.23
N ARG A 17 2.55 9.05 9.33
CA ARG A 17 1.78 10.31 9.34
C ARG A 17 2.50 11.46 8.64
N GLU A 18 3.82 11.56 8.83
CA GLU A 18 4.61 12.61 8.21
C GLU A 18 4.53 12.61 6.68
N ASP A 19 4.18 11.45 6.11
CA ASP A 19 4.06 11.28 4.65
C ASP A 19 2.62 11.30 4.17
N GLU A 20 1.68 11.78 4.98
CA GLU A 20 0.26 11.75 4.66
C GLU A 20 -0.07 12.44 3.34
N LYS A 21 0.59 13.54 3.03
CA LYS A 21 0.33 14.25 1.78
C LYS A 21 0.64 13.38 0.56
N TRP A 22 1.69 12.58 0.64
CA TRP A 22 2.05 11.65 -0.43
C TRP A 22 1.02 10.53 -0.56
N ALA A 23 0.59 10.00 0.58
CA ALA A 23 -0.41 8.93 0.59
C ALA A 23 -1.74 9.42 0.01
N GLU A 24 -2.17 10.61 0.39
CA GLU A 24 -3.40 11.21 -0.11
C GLU A 24 -3.32 11.47 -1.62
N TRP A 25 -2.18 12.03 -2.07
CA TRP A 25 -1.96 12.27 -3.48
C TRP A 25 -2.02 10.97 -4.28
N LEU A 26 -1.32 9.94 -3.79
CA LEU A 26 -1.28 8.66 -4.47
C LEU A 26 -2.66 8.01 -4.54
N GLN A 27 -3.42 8.06 -3.44
CA GLN A 27 -4.77 7.50 -3.42
C GLN A 27 -5.64 8.16 -4.49
N ARG A 28 -5.61 9.49 -4.57
CA ARG A 28 -6.41 10.20 -5.56
C ARG A 28 -5.98 9.87 -6.99
N LYS A 29 -4.67 9.78 -7.22
CA LYS A 29 -4.18 9.47 -8.57
C LYS A 29 -4.55 8.06 -8.99
N LEU A 30 -4.43 7.10 -8.09
CA LEU A 30 -4.77 5.72 -8.42
C LEU A 30 -6.27 5.54 -8.64
N GLU A 31 -7.09 6.11 -7.76
CA GLU A 31 -8.54 5.96 -7.88
C GLU A 31 -9.12 6.68 -9.09
N GLY A 32 -8.46 7.75 -9.52
CA GLY A 32 -8.88 8.48 -10.71
C GLY A 32 -8.30 7.92 -12.01
N TYR A 33 -7.40 6.96 -11.92
CA TYR A 33 -6.76 6.43 -13.11
C TYR A 33 -7.65 5.44 -13.84
N LYS A 34 -7.80 5.62 -15.15
CA LYS A 34 -8.53 4.68 -15.99
C LYS A 34 -7.53 3.90 -16.84
N LEU A 35 -7.62 2.59 -16.78
CA LEU A 35 -6.77 1.77 -17.63
C LEU A 35 -7.10 2.02 -19.09
N PRO A 36 -6.07 2.12 -19.95
CA PRO A 36 -6.30 2.27 -21.39
C PRO A 36 -7.17 1.14 -21.94
N THR A 37 -8.06 1.49 -22.85
CA THR A 37 -8.98 0.53 -23.44
C THR A 37 -8.26 -0.64 -24.08
N ILE A 38 -7.12 -0.38 -24.69
CA ILE A 38 -6.35 -1.43 -25.38
C ILE A 38 -5.86 -2.50 -24.40
N LEU A 39 -5.47 -2.11 -23.18
CA LEU A 39 -5.05 -3.07 -22.17
C LEU A 39 -6.19 -3.96 -21.74
N LYS A 40 -7.39 -3.38 -21.59
CA LYS A 40 -8.56 -4.14 -21.21
C LYS A 40 -8.99 -5.09 -22.32
N LYS A 41 -8.83 -4.70 -23.58
CA LYS A 41 -9.11 -5.59 -24.70
C LYS A 41 -8.15 -6.77 -24.74
N THR A 42 -6.87 -6.51 -24.44
CA THR A 42 -5.85 -7.54 -24.41
C THR A 42 -6.05 -8.50 -23.25
N ASN A 43 -6.49 -7.98 -22.10
CA ASN A 43 -6.73 -8.78 -20.91
C ASN A 43 -8.06 -8.32 -20.27
N PRO A 44 -9.19 -8.94 -20.68
CA PRO A 44 -10.50 -8.50 -20.18
C PRO A 44 -10.67 -8.62 -18.66
N SER A 45 -9.83 -9.38 -17.98
CA SER A 45 -9.92 -9.52 -16.52
C SER A 45 -9.37 -8.32 -15.78
N LEU A 46 -8.65 -7.41 -16.45
CA LEU A 46 -8.13 -6.21 -15.81
C LEU A 46 -9.26 -5.26 -15.45
N PRO A 47 -9.20 -4.63 -14.24
CA PRO A 47 -10.22 -3.66 -13.86
C PRO A 47 -10.04 -2.38 -14.65
N ARG A 48 -11.15 -1.69 -14.92
CA ARG A 48 -11.08 -0.39 -15.58
C ARG A 48 -10.49 0.69 -14.67
N HIS A 49 -10.80 0.59 -13.38
CA HIS A 49 -10.35 1.53 -12.36
C HIS A 49 -9.58 0.79 -11.27
N LEU A 50 -8.56 1.45 -10.73
CA LEU A 50 -7.77 0.90 -9.63
C LEU A 50 -8.34 1.37 -8.31
N ARG A 51 -9.53 0.89 -7.97
CA ARG A 51 -10.21 1.28 -6.72
C ARG A 51 -11.14 0.19 -6.27
N PRO A 52 -11.54 0.17 -4.97
CA PRO A 52 -11.16 1.19 -3.97
C PRO A 52 -9.74 1.01 -3.45
N ILE A 53 -9.17 2.13 -3.03
CA ILE A 53 -7.85 2.15 -2.38
C ILE A 53 -8.10 2.50 -0.91
N PHE A 54 -7.64 1.65 -0.01
CA PHE A 54 -7.76 1.90 1.41
C PHE A 54 -6.55 2.66 1.93
N ARG A 55 -6.79 3.68 2.72
CA ARG A 55 -5.74 4.45 3.37
C ARG A 55 -6.12 4.65 4.82
N ASP A 56 -5.29 4.15 5.74
CA ASP A 56 -5.54 4.33 7.15
C ASP A 56 -5.28 5.77 7.56
N LYS A 57 -6.32 6.42 8.04
CA LYS A 57 -6.24 7.81 8.50
C LYS A 57 -6.06 7.91 10.01
N THR A 58 -6.12 6.79 10.70
CA THR A 58 -6.02 6.77 12.16
C THR A 58 -4.64 6.31 12.56
N ASP A 59 -3.70 7.23 12.67
CA ASP A 59 -2.39 6.91 13.24
C ASP A 59 -2.55 6.90 14.75
N LEU A 60 -2.76 5.71 15.29
CA LEU A 60 -3.03 5.57 16.72
C LEU A 60 -1.77 5.66 17.58
N GLY A 61 -0.59 5.81 16.97
CA GLY A 61 0.64 6.07 17.68
C GLY A 61 1.12 4.99 18.64
N GLY A 62 0.39 3.92 18.80
CA GLY A 62 0.72 2.87 19.76
C GLY A 62 1.39 1.65 19.16
N GLY A 63 1.57 1.62 17.87
CA GLY A 63 2.14 0.46 17.22
C GLY A 63 1.26 -0.78 17.29
N ILE A 64 0.01 -0.63 17.67
CA ILE A 64 -0.94 -1.75 17.78
C ILE A 64 -1.81 -1.76 16.54
N LEU A 65 -1.74 -2.85 15.79
CA LEU A 65 -2.58 -3.05 14.63
C LEU A 65 -3.95 -3.56 15.11
N SER A 66 -5.01 -2.79 14.89
CA SER A 66 -6.35 -3.21 15.30
C SER A 66 -6.85 -4.35 14.41
N ASP A 67 -7.81 -5.11 14.94
CA ASP A 67 -8.43 -6.20 14.16
C ASP A 67 -9.07 -5.66 12.90
N GLU A 68 -9.67 -4.47 12.95
CA GLU A 68 -10.30 -3.87 11.79
C GLU A 68 -9.29 -3.54 10.70
N LEU A 69 -8.15 -2.97 11.06
CA LEU A 69 -7.11 -2.66 10.08
C LEU A 69 -6.49 -3.91 9.52
N GLU A 70 -6.31 -4.94 10.34
CA GLU A 70 -5.79 -6.20 9.86
C GLU A 70 -6.73 -6.82 8.83
N LYS A 71 -8.04 -6.73 9.06
CA LYS A 71 -9.02 -7.20 8.08
C LYS A 71 -8.92 -6.44 6.76
N GLN A 72 -8.72 -5.12 6.83
CA GLN A 72 -8.58 -4.33 5.62
C GLN A 72 -7.31 -4.71 4.85
N LEU A 73 -6.22 -5.00 5.58
CA LEU A 73 -5.00 -5.49 4.96
C LEU A 73 -5.23 -6.83 4.26
N GLN A 74 -5.89 -7.75 4.94
CA GLN A 74 -6.18 -9.07 4.39
C GLN A 74 -7.10 -8.99 3.17
N ASN A 75 -7.97 -7.97 3.13
CA ASN A 75 -8.90 -7.75 2.04
C ASN A 75 -8.37 -6.84 0.94
N SER A 76 -7.08 -6.55 0.95
CA SER A 76 -6.44 -5.72 -0.07
C SER A 76 -5.52 -6.60 -0.93
N GLU A 77 -5.63 -6.45 -2.23
CA GLU A 77 -4.83 -7.26 -3.14
C GLU A 77 -3.35 -6.89 -3.08
N PHE A 78 -3.06 -5.59 -3.03
CA PHE A 78 -1.70 -5.08 -3.00
C PHE A 78 -1.49 -4.21 -1.77
N LEU A 79 -0.25 -4.20 -1.28
CA LEU A 79 0.19 -3.28 -0.23
C LEU A 79 1.17 -2.30 -0.86
N ILE A 80 0.80 -1.02 -0.88
CA ILE A 80 1.70 0.02 -1.37
C ILE A 80 2.30 0.70 -0.15
N VAL A 81 3.62 0.64 -0.03
CA VAL A 81 4.34 1.21 1.10
C VAL A 81 4.97 2.53 0.65
N ILE A 82 4.58 3.63 1.30
CA ILE A 82 5.24 4.91 1.08
C ILE A 82 6.59 4.85 1.79
N CYS A 83 7.66 4.86 1.00
CA CYS A 83 9.02 4.69 1.53
C CYS A 83 9.69 6.04 1.75
N SER A 84 10.11 6.27 2.98
CA SER A 84 10.80 7.48 3.41
C SER A 84 11.62 7.14 4.65
N PRO A 85 12.54 8.02 5.09
CA PRO A 85 13.23 7.80 6.37
C PRO A 85 12.24 7.69 7.55
N HIS A 86 11.10 8.37 7.49
CA HIS A 86 10.06 8.22 8.52
C HIS A 86 9.49 6.82 8.52
N ALA A 87 9.14 6.31 7.34
CA ALA A 87 8.55 4.99 7.20
C ALA A 87 9.50 3.89 7.63
N SER A 88 10.79 4.02 7.30
CA SER A 88 11.78 2.99 7.63
C SER A 88 11.93 2.78 9.14
N ARG A 89 11.60 3.78 9.93
CA ARG A 89 11.66 3.71 11.39
C ARG A 89 10.30 3.46 12.04
N SER A 90 9.25 3.25 11.25
CA SER A 90 7.89 3.11 11.77
C SER A 90 7.58 1.66 12.12
N GLU A 91 7.30 1.40 13.40
CA GLU A 91 6.82 0.08 13.82
C GLU A 91 5.46 -0.23 13.19
N TRP A 92 4.64 0.80 13.00
CA TRP A 92 3.32 0.63 12.41
C TRP A 92 3.42 0.11 10.98
N VAL A 93 4.24 0.77 10.15
CA VAL A 93 4.44 0.36 8.76
C VAL A 93 5.01 -1.06 8.71
N ASN A 94 5.97 -1.36 9.59
CA ASN A 94 6.57 -2.69 9.64
C ASN A 94 5.56 -3.77 9.98
N LYS A 95 4.61 -3.49 10.88
CA LYS A 95 3.59 -4.46 11.24
C LYS A 95 2.65 -4.74 10.06
N GLU A 96 2.30 -3.71 9.31
CA GLU A 96 1.45 -3.88 8.15
C GLU A 96 2.15 -4.71 7.07
N ILE A 97 3.43 -4.47 6.85
CA ILE A 97 4.23 -5.28 5.93
C ILE A 97 4.27 -6.74 6.39
N GLN A 98 4.43 -6.95 7.70
CA GLN A 98 4.52 -8.29 8.24
C GLN A 98 3.26 -9.11 7.99
N VAL A 99 2.08 -8.47 8.04
CA VAL A 99 0.84 -9.18 7.73
C VAL A 99 0.88 -9.77 6.32
N PHE A 100 1.35 -9.00 5.33
CA PHE A 100 1.46 -9.49 3.96
C PHE A 100 2.49 -10.61 3.84
N ILE A 101 3.62 -10.47 4.53
CA ILE A 101 4.67 -11.50 4.51
C ILE A 101 4.15 -12.80 5.12
N ASP A 102 3.46 -12.71 6.26
CA ASP A 102 2.95 -13.88 6.96
C ASP A 102 1.90 -14.62 6.14
N GLU A 103 1.20 -13.91 5.26
CA GLU A 103 0.21 -14.53 4.38
C GLU A 103 0.80 -15.03 3.07
N GLY A 104 2.10 -14.99 2.91
CA GLY A 104 2.77 -15.45 1.70
C GLY A 104 2.59 -14.50 0.52
N ARG A 105 2.30 -13.22 0.77
CA ARG A 105 2.01 -12.24 -0.28
C ARG A 105 3.10 -11.19 -0.44
N LEU A 106 4.35 -11.57 -0.18
CA LEU A 106 5.47 -10.65 -0.33
C LEU A 106 5.53 -10.05 -1.75
N GLY A 107 5.21 -10.83 -2.77
CA GLY A 107 5.23 -10.37 -4.16
C GLY A 107 4.18 -9.31 -4.48
N ASN A 108 3.24 -9.08 -3.58
CA ASN A 108 2.19 -8.09 -3.76
C ASN A 108 2.48 -6.79 -3.01
N ILE A 109 3.69 -6.64 -2.48
CA ILE A 109 4.12 -5.41 -1.81
C ILE A 109 4.81 -4.51 -2.83
N ILE A 110 4.33 -3.29 -2.96
CA ILE A 110 4.85 -2.31 -3.93
C ILE A 110 5.45 -1.13 -3.16
N PRO A 111 6.78 -0.94 -3.22
CA PRO A 111 7.38 0.23 -2.60
C PRO A 111 7.20 1.47 -3.48
N PHE A 112 6.85 2.59 -2.86
CA PHE A 112 6.72 3.87 -3.53
C PHE A 112 7.65 4.87 -2.82
N ILE A 113 8.80 5.11 -3.41
CA ILE A 113 9.86 5.91 -2.78
C ILE A 113 9.59 7.40 -2.99
N VAL A 114 9.40 8.11 -1.89
CA VAL A 114 9.15 9.56 -1.94
C VAL A 114 10.35 10.35 -1.43
N GLU A 115 11.20 9.73 -0.61
CA GLU A 115 12.36 10.39 -0.02
C GLU A 115 13.34 9.34 0.48
N GLY A 116 14.63 9.66 0.47
CA GLY A 116 15.66 8.78 0.98
C GLY A 116 16.18 7.81 -0.06
N LEU A 117 17.03 6.90 0.38
CA LEU A 117 17.69 5.91 -0.48
C LEU A 117 17.48 4.51 0.08
N PRO A 118 17.11 3.53 -0.78
CA PRO A 118 17.05 2.13 -0.36
C PRO A 118 18.46 1.63 -0.06
N HIS A 119 18.60 0.89 1.04
CA HIS A 119 19.89 0.30 1.44
C HIS A 119 20.99 1.36 1.58
N ALA A 120 20.63 2.49 2.19
CA ALA A 120 21.52 3.65 2.28
C ALA A 120 22.70 3.44 3.23
N GLY A 121 22.62 2.48 4.15
CA GLY A 121 23.66 2.28 5.16
C GLY A 121 23.61 3.31 6.27
N SER A 122 22.65 4.21 6.24
CA SER A 122 22.45 5.27 7.22
C SER A 122 20.96 5.37 7.55
N ALA A 123 20.64 5.37 8.84
CA ALA A 123 19.24 5.45 9.27
C ALA A 123 18.59 6.77 8.84
N VAL A 124 19.37 7.82 8.65
CA VAL A 124 18.84 9.13 8.26
C VAL A 124 18.32 9.11 6.81
N GLU A 125 18.99 8.36 5.93
CA GLU A 125 18.66 8.32 4.52
C GLU A 125 17.86 7.08 4.12
N GLU A 126 17.91 6.02 4.94
CA GLU A 126 17.24 4.77 4.59
C GLU A 126 15.72 4.96 4.49
N CYS A 127 15.15 4.55 3.37
CA CYS A 127 13.71 4.68 3.14
C CYS A 127 12.97 3.33 3.20
N PHE A 128 13.67 2.22 3.11
CA PHE A 128 13.00 0.91 3.20
C PHE A 128 12.82 0.49 4.67
N PRO A 129 11.60 0.12 5.04
CA PRO A 129 11.32 -0.43 6.37
C PRO A 129 12.01 -1.76 6.64
#